data_e0712cb6c4c6ab321ab2ab347143541c
#
_entry.id   e0712cb6c4c6ab321ab2ab347143541c
#
_cell.length_a   1.000
_cell.length_b   1.000
_cell.length_c   1.000
_cell.angle_alpha   90.00
_cell.angle_beta   90.00
_cell.angle_gamma   90.00
#
_symmetry.space_group_name_H-M   'P 1'
#
loop_
_entity.id
_entity.type
_entity.pdbx_description
1 polymer ?
#
loop_
_entity_poly.entity_id
_entity_poly.type
_entity_poly.pdbx_seq_one_letter_code
_entity_poly.pdbx_strand_id
1 'polypeptide(L)'
;MKKFFKILGSIIALIIIVPISVGLILTAFATEAPAPGAMVSVGGHKLHINCTGQVTDLPTVIIESGAGTQSTAYYWLQENLSETTKVCSYDRAGLGWSEESNLGRDSESIALQLHTLLXNANIKRPFVFAGHSIAGIHMRVYVEKYPNEVAGIAFLDASHPDQVEALGMGENSTEALETQVSVLKVLMNLGLTRLYNPLTAGLPLDQFPADVVDQFLSKSHDPDIXSAAMAEMADINGAMDQARKTRSFGSMPIVVITAAQPIGEGVLPDGLDPTAFQESWFTLQRDIAGLSSDSKHVLIKSATHMSLVTDKRNADEAAGYVREILTKSKKLAMLTE
;
A
#
# COMPACT_ATOMS: atom_id res chain seq x y z
N MET A 1 7.45 52.09 -19.02
CA MET A 1 8.03 50.72 -19.03
C MET A 1 8.63 50.32 -17.70
N LYS A 2 9.59 51.04 -17.10
CA LYS A 2 10.23 50.67 -15.82
C LYS A 2 9.24 50.48 -14.66
N LYS A 3 8.21 51.33 -14.55
CA LYS A 3 7.20 51.24 -13.49
C LYS A 3 6.32 49.98 -13.67
N PHE A 4 5.98 49.63 -14.92
CA PHE A 4 5.23 48.41 -15.23
C PHE A 4 6.01 47.15 -14.84
N PHE A 5 7.30 47.06 -15.20
CA PHE A 5 8.13 45.91 -14.87
C PHE A 5 8.35 45.76 -13.34
N LYS A 6 8.42 46.88 -12.60
CA LYS A 6 8.52 46.83 -11.14
C LYS A 6 7.22 46.29 -10.51
N ILE A 7 6.06 46.75 -10.97
CA ILE A 7 4.77 46.28 -10.49
C ILE A 7 4.60 44.80 -10.80
N LEU A 8 4.90 44.41 -12.05
CA LEU A 8 4.80 43.00 -12.46
C LEU A 8 5.74 42.11 -11.64
N GLY A 9 6.99 42.56 -11.42
CA GLY A 9 7.95 41.85 -10.60
C GLY A 9 7.48 41.70 -9.14
N SER A 10 6.87 42.74 -8.58
CA SER A 10 6.30 42.71 -7.22
C SER A 10 5.13 41.72 -7.11
N ILE A 11 4.28 41.69 -8.15
CA ILE A 11 3.15 40.75 -8.19
C ILE A 11 3.65 39.29 -8.24
N ILE A 12 4.63 39.02 -9.12
CA ILE A 12 5.24 37.69 -9.27
C ILE A 12 5.88 37.27 -7.93
N ALA A 13 6.65 38.19 -7.30
CA ALA A 13 7.27 37.93 -6.01
C ALA A 13 6.23 37.58 -4.95
N LEU A 14 5.12 38.31 -4.92
CA LEU A 14 4.03 38.02 -3.98
C LEU A 14 3.38 36.65 -4.22
N ILE A 15 3.14 36.31 -5.50
CA ILE A 15 2.54 35.00 -5.87
C ILE A 15 3.44 33.83 -5.46
N ILE A 16 4.75 34.03 -5.44
CA ILE A 16 5.71 32.98 -5.08
C ILE A 16 6.03 33.03 -3.57
N ILE A 17 6.40 34.19 -3.05
CA ILE A 17 6.91 34.32 -1.67
C ILE A 17 5.82 34.07 -0.65
N VAL A 18 4.60 34.56 -0.88
CA VAL A 18 3.53 34.42 0.11
C VAL A 18 3.14 32.95 0.32
N PRO A 19 2.83 32.15 -0.70
CA PRO A 19 2.52 30.73 -0.49
C PRO A 19 3.66 29.97 0.18
N ILE A 20 4.91 30.19 -0.22
CA ILE A 20 6.08 29.53 0.40
C ILE A 20 6.17 29.93 1.88
N SER A 21 6.06 31.23 2.19
CA SER A 21 6.12 31.69 3.59
C SER A 21 5.03 31.06 4.43
N VAL A 22 3.79 31.05 3.92
CA VAL A 22 2.66 30.42 4.63
C VAL A 22 2.92 28.91 4.81
N GLY A 23 3.35 28.23 3.75
CA GLY A 23 3.65 26.79 3.80
C GLY A 23 4.72 26.45 4.83
N LEU A 24 5.81 27.22 4.86
CA LEU A 24 6.89 27.02 5.84
C LEU A 24 6.40 27.31 7.27
N ILE A 25 5.58 28.32 7.46
CA ILE A 25 4.96 28.59 8.78
C ILE A 25 4.10 27.40 9.20
N LEU A 26 3.23 26.93 8.30
CA LEU A 26 2.38 25.76 8.61
C LEU A 26 3.24 24.54 8.95
N THR A 27 4.36 24.34 8.25
CA THR A 27 5.29 23.24 8.53
C THR A 27 5.95 23.39 9.91
N ALA A 28 6.39 24.61 10.25
CA ALA A 28 7.07 24.89 11.52
C ALA A 28 6.14 24.69 12.74
N PHE A 29 4.84 24.87 12.56
CA PHE A 29 3.86 24.69 13.63
C PHE A 29 3.06 23.39 13.51
N ALA A 30 3.38 22.54 12.52
CA ALA A 30 2.69 21.26 12.37
C ALA A 30 3.03 20.33 13.54
N THR A 31 2.01 19.68 14.06
CA THR A 31 2.19 18.63 15.06
C THR A 31 1.99 17.28 14.38
N GLU A 32 2.87 16.35 14.66
CA GLU A 32 2.75 15.00 14.12
C GLU A 32 1.72 14.23 14.94
N ALA A 33 0.78 13.58 14.26
CA ALA A 33 -0.17 12.72 14.93
C ALA A 33 0.57 11.53 15.55
N PRO A 34 0.20 11.12 16.78
CA PRO A 34 0.87 9.96 17.39
C PRO A 34 0.64 8.68 16.58
N ALA A 35 1.64 7.83 16.54
CA ALA A 35 1.53 6.54 15.87
C ALA A 35 0.47 5.68 16.57
N PRO A 36 -0.51 5.13 15.84
CA PRO A 36 -1.36 4.09 16.45
C PRO A 36 -0.53 2.82 16.60
N GLY A 37 -0.72 2.07 17.70
CA GLY A 37 0.00 0.80 17.87
C GLY A 37 1.40 0.94 18.49
N ALA A 38 2.41 0.30 17.90
CA ALA A 38 3.73 0.17 18.54
C ALA A 38 4.88 0.19 17.54
N MET A 39 6.05 0.63 18.02
CA MET A 39 7.32 0.54 17.30
C MET A 39 8.08 -0.68 17.79
N VAL A 40 8.36 -1.63 16.89
CA VAL A 40 8.98 -2.93 17.23
C VAL A 40 10.33 -3.05 16.51
N SER A 41 11.39 -3.41 17.26
CA SER A 41 12.74 -3.57 16.70
C SER A 41 12.81 -4.79 15.78
N VAL A 42 13.46 -4.60 14.63
CA VAL A 42 13.65 -5.68 13.64
C VAL A 42 15.16 -5.92 13.38
N GLY A 43 16.01 -5.44 14.30
CA GLY A 43 17.44 -5.65 14.20
C GLY A 43 18.14 -4.50 13.49
N GLY A 44 18.31 -3.38 14.17
CA GLY A 44 19.00 -2.20 13.64
C GLY A 44 18.11 -1.00 13.40
N HIS A 45 16.82 -1.22 13.25
CA HIS A 45 15.80 -0.18 13.12
C HIS A 45 14.46 -0.71 13.67
N LYS A 46 13.47 0.15 13.75
CA LYS A 46 12.14 -0.23 14.23
C LYS A 46 11.10 -0.05 13.13
N LEU A 47 10.18 -0.99 13.06
CA LEU A 47 9.01 -0.86 12.22
C LEU A 47 7.77 -0.61 13.07
N HIS A 48 6.88 0.18 12.54
CA HIS A 48 5.57 0.45 13.11
C HIS A 48 4.63 -0.71 12.81
N ILE A 49 3.86 -1.14 13.83
CA ILE A 49 2.78 -2.13 13.66
C ILE A 49 1.57 -1.69 14.49
N ASN A 50 0.40 -1.72 13.89
CA ASN A 50 -0.87 -1.40 14.53
C ASN A 50 -1.79 -2.61 14.50
N CYS A 51 -2.07 -3.19 15.67
CA CYS A 51 -2.93 -4.36 15.79
C CYS A 51 -4.23 -4.01 16.51
N THR A 52 -5.36 -4.36 15.92
CA THR A 52 -6.70 -4.16 16.47
C THR A 52 -7.43 -5.51 16.54
N GLY A 53 -8.58 -5.55 17.21
CA GLY A 53 -9.34 -6.78 17.40
C GLY A 53 -8.73 -7.69 18.46
N GLN A 54 -9.37 -8.83 18.67
CA GLN A 54 -8.97 -9.78 19.72
C GLN A 54 -8.44 -11.08 19.08
N VAL A 55 -7.54 -11.73 19.75
CA VAL A 55 -7.12 -13.09 19.36
C VAL A 55 -8.32 -14.04 19.56
N THR A 56 -8.66 -14.75 18.50
CA THR A 56 -9.75 -15.72 18.50
C THR A 56 -9.21 -17.10 18.08
N ASP A 57 -10.09 -18.00 17.75
CA ASP A 57 -9.72 -19.30 17.18
C ASP A 57 -9.45 -19.22 15.66
N LEU A 58 -9.60 -18.03 15.08
CA LEU A 58 -9.23 -17.77 13.68
C LEU A 58 -7.80 -17.23 13.62
N PRO A 59 -7.11 -17.40 12.47
CA PRO A 59 -5.79 -16.80 12.28
C PRO A 59 -5.83 -15.27 12.41
N THR A 60 -4.72 -14.67 12.84
CA THR A 60 -4.52 -13.21 12.74
C THR A 60 -4.45 -12.83 11.28
N VAL A 61 -4.99 -11.67 10.90
CA VAL A 61 -4.81 -11.10 9.56
C VAL A 61 -3.63 -10.13 9.59
N ILE A 62 -2.73 -10.27 8.62
CA ILE A 62 -1.63 -9.30 8.40
C ILE A 62 -1.95 -8.54 7.12
N ILE A 63 -2.10 -7.22 7.23
CA ILE A 63 -2.34 -6.36 6.06
C ILE A 63 -0.99 -5.90 5.52
N GLU A 64 -0.72 -6.25 4.25
CA GLU A 64 0.47 -5.85 3.51
C GLU A 64 0.09 -4.72 2.56
N SER A 65 0.75 -3.58 2.70
CA SER A 65 0.39 -2.33 2.01
C SER A 65 0.86 -2.28 0.56
N GLY A 66 0.22 -1.45 -0.25
CA GLY A 66 0.67 -1.08 -1.59
C GLY A 66 1.95 -0.25 -1.58
N ALA A 67 2.55 -0.04 -2.76
CA ALA A 67 3.81 0.71 -2.89
C ALA A 67 3.65 2.12 -2.33
N GLY A 68 4.60 2.52 -1.48
CA GLY A 68 4.63 3.86 -0.88
C GLY A 68 3.42 4.21 -0.01
N THR A 69 2.59 3.23 0.32
CA THR A 69 1.33 3.47 1.05
C THR A 69 1.50 3.15 2.54
N GLN A 70 1.04 4.05 3.38
CA GLN A 70 1.07 3.87 4.83
C GLN A 70 -0.12 3.02 5.31
N SER A 71 0.04 2.36 6.45
CA SER A 71 -0.93 1.44 7.04
C SER A 71 -2.31 2.06 7.26
N THR A 72 -2.40 3.35 7.55
CA THR A 72 -3.66 4.05 7.77
C THR A 72 -4.60 4.03 6.56
N ALA A 73 -4.07 3.83 5.34
CA ALA A 73 -4.91 3.72 4.14
C ALA A 73 -5.83 2.50 4.18
N TYR A 74 -5.51 1.50 5.00
CA TYR A 74 -6.25 0.24 5.13
C TYR A 74 -7.18 0.22 6.34
N TYR A 75 -7.48 1.40 6.91
CA TYR A 75 -8.29 1.53 8.11
C TYR A 75 -9.62 0.77 8.01
N TRP A 76 -10.37 0.95 6.92
CA TRP A 76 -11.69 0.32 6.80
C TRP A 76 -11.62 -1.21 6.75
N LEU A 77 -10.63 -1.74 6.05
CA LEU A 77 -10.40 -3.19 5.99
C LEU A 77 -10.02 -3.72 7.38
N GLN A 78 -9.12 -3.03 8.06
CA GLN A 78 -8.67 -3.42 9.40
C GLN A 78 -9.80 -3.32 10.41
N GLU A 79 -10.54 -2.22 10.42
CA GLU A 79 -11.66 -1.99 11.33
C GLU A 79 -12.71 -3.10 11.19
N ASN A 80 -13.12 -3.37 9.94
CA ASN A 80 -14.13 -4.38 9.65
C ASN A 80 -13.69 -5.79 10.09
N LEU A 81 -12.46 -6.19 9.75
CA LEU A 81 -11.93 -7.52 10.09
C LEU A 81 -11.66 -7.67 11.59
N SER A 82 -11.36 -6.57 12.29
CA SER A 82 -11.06 -6.59 13.73
C SER A 82 -12.27 -7.02 14.58
N GLU A 83 -13.48 -6.94 14.03
CA GLU A 83 -14.68 -7.47 14.66
C GLU A 83 -14.66 -9.00 14.75
N THR A 84 -13.84 -9.66 13.92
CA THR A 84 -13.82 -11.12 13.75
C THR A 84 -12.60 -11.75 14.39
N THR A 85 -11.42 -11.14 14.25
CA THR A 85 -10.15 -11.68 14.77
C THR A 85 -9.16 -10.53 14.95
N LYS A 86 -7.97 -10.84 15.44
CA LYS A 86 -6.87 -9.88 15.52
C LYS A 86 -6.39 -9.54 14.10
N VAL A 87 -6.22 -8.25 13.84
CA VAL A 87 -5.73 -7.74 12.53
C VAL A 87 -4.57 -6.80 12.80
N CYS A 88 -3.48 -6.97 12.07
CA CYS A 88 -2.33 -6.08 12.18
C CYS A 88 -1.97 -5.52 10.82
N SER A 89 -1.88 -4.20 10.72
CA SER A 89 -1.23 -3.52 9.61
C SER A 89 0.14 -3.00 10.08
N TYR A 90 1.04 -2.75 9.16
CA TYR A 90 2.37 -2.26 9.50
C TYR A 90 2.86 -1.32 8.40
N ASP A 91 3.85 -0.52 8.73
CA ASP A 91 4.52 0.33 7.74
C ASP A 91 5.89 -0.27 7.41
N ARG A 92 6.19 -0.44 6.12
CA ARG A 92 7.53 -0.87 5.68
C ARG A 92 8.55 0.23 6.00
N ALA A 93 9.82 -0.13 6.04
CA ALA A 93 10.92 0.78 6.41
C ALA A 93 10.84 2.11 5.63
N GLY A 94 10.90 3.21 6.37
CA GLY A 94 10.83 4.57 5.82
C GLY A 94 9.45 5.05 5.46
N LEU A 95 8.41 4.23 5.60
CA LEU A 95 7.02 4.62 5.35
C LEU A 95 6.28 4.84 6.67
N GLY A 96 5.26 5.67 6.64
CA GLY A 96 4.43 5.95 7.82
C GLY A 96 5.27 6.38 9.03
N TRP A 97 5.22 5.57 10.09
CA TRP A 97 6.01 5.81 11.31
C TRP A 97 7.27 4.95 11.40
N SER A 98 7.51 4.06 10.44
CA SER A 98 8.67 3.17 10.47
C SER A 98 9.98 3.91 10.22
N GLU A 99 11.01 3.51 10.95
CA GLU A 99 12.36 4.04 10.74
C GLU A 99 12.93 3.54 9.40
N GLU A 100 13.88 4.30 8.84
CA GLU A 100 14.61 3.89 7.65
C GLU A 100 15.43 2.63 7.92
N SER A 101 15.70 1.88 6.86
CA SER A 101 16.50 0.66 6.91
C SER A 101 17.72 0.78 5.99
N ASN A 102 18.81 0.15 6.39
CA ASN A 102 19.98 -0.03 5.53
C ASN A 102 19.87 -1.30 4.66
N LEU A 103 18.79 -2.08 4.84
CA LEU A 103 18.51 -3.25 3.99
C LEU A 103 17.86 -2.79 2.68
N GLY A 104 17.93 -3.64 1.66
CA GLY A 104 17.27 -3.39 0.38
C GLY A 104 15.75 -3.29 0.53
N ARG A 105 15.12 -2.85 -0.53
CA ARG A 105 13.64 -2.76 -0.59
C ARG A 105 13.05 -3.81 -1.54
N ASP A 106 13.88 -4.78 -1.94
CA ASP A 106 13.43 -5.95 -2.67
C ASP A 106 12.58 -6.85 -1.76
N SER A 107 11.83 -7.77 -2.39
CA SER A 107 10.87 -8.60 -1.64
C SER A 107 11.51 -9.51 -0.60
N GLU A 108 12.74 -10.00 -0.83
CA GLU A 108 13.42 -10.85 0.15
C GLU A 108 13.79 -10.06 1.41
N SER A 109 14.24 -8.82 1.24
CA SER A 109 14.56 -7.90 2.35
C SER A 109 13.29 -7.53 3.13
N ILE A 110 12.21 -7.23 2.42
CA ILE A 110 10.91 -6.92 3.03
C ILE A 110 10.37 -8.14 3.80
N ALA A 111 10.45 -9.34 3.20
CA ALA A 111 9.99 -10.57 3.87
C ALA A 111 10.77 -10.85 5.16
N LEU A 112 12.09 -10.64 5.15
CA LEU A 112 12.93 -10.81 6.34
C LEU A 112 12.55 -9.82 7.45
N GLN A 113 12.35 -8.56 7.09
CA GLN A 113 11.95 -7.53 8.05
C GLN A 113 10.57 -7.83 8.64
N LEU A 114 9.60 -8.21 7.81
CA LEU A 114 8.26 -8.57 8.26
C LEU A 114 8.29 -9.82 9.15
N HIS A 115 9.03 -10.86 8.76
CA HIS A 115 9.19 -12.07 9.59
C HIS A 115 9.71 -11.71 10.99
N THR A 116 10.73 -10.84 11.05
CA THR A 116 11.32 -10.38 12.31
C THR A 116 10.32 -9.53 13.11
N LEU A 117 9.62 -8.64 12.45
CA LEU A 117 8.58 -7.81 13.07
C LEU A 117 7.51 -8.70 13.72
N LEU A 118 6.98 -9.63 13.00
CA LEU A 118 5.94 -10.53 13.51
C LEU A 118 6.44 -11.41 14.66
N UNK A 119 7.68 -11.76 14.60
CA UNK A 119 8.26 -12.40 15.51
C UNK A 119 8.26 -11.75 16.66
N ASN A 120 8.85 -10.53 16.70
CA ASN A 120 9.09 -9.70 17.89
C ASN A 120 7.80 -9.06 18.46
N ALA A 121 6.78 -8.91 17.64
CA ALA A 121 5.44 -8.47 18.06
C ALA A 121 4.60 -9.60 18.66
N ASN A 122 5.13 -10.81 18.78
CA ASN A 122 4.44 -11.98 19.31
C ASN A 122 3.15 -12.31 18.56
N ILE A 123 3.18 -12.19 17.22
CA ILE A 123 2.03 -12.55 16.39
C ILE A 123 1.97 -14.09 16.25
N LYS A 124 0.82 -14.65 16.59
CA LYS A 124 0.59 -16.11 16.52
C LYS A 124 0.62 -16.58 15.05
N ARG A 125 1.31 -17.67 14.81
CA ARG A 125 1.37 -18.32 13.50
C ARG A 125 0.50 -19.59 13.51
N PRO A 126 0.00 -20.05 12.37
CA PRO A 126 0.04 -19.34 11.08
C PRO A 126 -1.00 -18.22 11.03
N PHE A 127 -0.74 -17.23 10.15
CA PHE A 127 -1.62 -16.07 9.95
C PHE A 127 -2.14 -16.05 8.50
N VAL A 128 -3.05 -15.14 8.19
CA VAL A 128 -3.60 -14.91 6.85
C VAL A 128 -3.12 -13.54 6.37
N PHE A 129 -2.63 -13.47 5.15
CA PHE A 129 -2.32 -12.19 4.51
C PHE A 129 -3.55 -11.58 3.85
N ALA A 130 -3.66 -10.24 3.91
CA ALA A 130 -4.52 -9.44 3.05
C ALA A 130 -3.64 -8.36 2.44
N GLY A 131 -3.29 -8.49 1.14
CA GLY A 131 -2.29 -7.62 0.54
C GLY A 131 -2.76 -6.92 -0.72
N HIS A 132 -2.47 -5.62 -0.80
CA HIS A 132 -2.94 -4.73 -1.87
C HIS A 132 -1.79 -4.36 -2.82
N SER A 133 -2.07 -4.38 -4.14
CA SER A 133 -1.12 -3.85 -5.12
C SER A 133 0.21 -4.61 -5.08
N ILE A 134 1.35 -3.92 -4.88
CA ILE A 134 2.71 -4.52 -4.82
C ILE A 134 2.82 -5.62 -3.75
N ALA A 135 1.94 -5.62 -2.76
CA ALA A 135 1.90 -6.68 -1.76
C ALA A 135 1.78 -8.08 -2.40
N GLY A 136 1.13 -8.19 -3.57
CA GLY A 136 1.04 -9.45 -4.29
C GLY A 136 2.41 -10.04 -4.62
N ILE A 137 3.38 -9.19 -4.86
CA ILE A 137 4.77 -9.57 -5.12
C ILE A 137 5.45 -10.01 -3.82
N HIS A 138 5.35 -9.16 -2.77
CA HIS A 138 6.03 -9.42 -1.49
C HIS A 138 5.49 -10.67 -0.78
N MET A 139 4.17 -10.88 -0.81
CA MET A 139 3.53 -12.06 -0.19
C MET A 139 3.97 -13.36 -0.85
N ARG A 140 4.16 -13.39 -2.18
CA ARG A 140 4.69 -14.58 -2.89
C ARG A 140 6.05 -14.96 -2.32
N VAL A 141 6.95 -13.99 -2.19
CA VAL A 141 8.32 -14.21 -1.68
C VAL A 141 8.27 -14.60 -0.20
N TYR A 142 7.40 -13.97 0.59
CA TYR A 142 7.24 -14.34 1.99
C TYR A 142 6.83 -15.81 2.15
N VAL A 143 5.83 -16.26 1.41
CA VAL A 143 5.35 -17.65 1.50
C VAL A 143 6.45 -18.63 1.06
N GLU A 144 7.22 -18.29 0.03
CA GLU A 144 8.33 -19.15 -0.40
C GLU A 144 9.38 -19.33 0.71
N LYS A 145 9.69 -18.24 1.44
CA LYS A 145 10.71 -18.28 2.51
C LYS A 145 10.16 -18.89 3.81
N TYR A 146 8.89 -18.66 4.12
CA TYR A 146 8.28 -19.03 5.42
C TYR A 146 6.93 -19.73 5.21
N PRO A 147 6.90 -20.87 4.47
CA PRO A 147 5.63 -21.49 4.07
C PRO A 147 4.74 -21.94 5.22
N ASN A 148 5.33 -22.26 6.37
CA ASN A 148 4.56 -22.75 7.55
C ASN A 148 3.95 -21.60 8.37
N GLU A 149 4.22 -20.34 7.99
CA GLU A 149 3.72 -19.19 8.73
C GLU A 149 2.40 -18.65 8.17
N VAL A 150 2.04 -19.02 6.93
CA VAL A 150 0.90 -18.45 6.22
C VAL A 150 -0.16 -19.54 5.98
N ALA A 151 -1.37 -19.28 6.42
CA ALA A 151 -2.49 -20.22 6.30
C ALA A 151 -3.45 -19.87 5.16
N GLY A 152 -3.28 -18.69 4.54
CA GLY A 152 -4.14 -18.26 3.44
C GLY A 152 -3.80 -16.85 2.99
N ILE A 153 -4.25 -16.46 1.80
CA ILE A 153 -3.94 -15.15 1.24
C ILE A 153 -5.17 -14.55 0.56
N ALA A 154 -5.46 -13.27 0.86
CA ALA A 154 -6.37 -12.44 0.08
C ALA A 154 -5.53 -11.44 -0.72
N PHE A 155 -5.56 -11.58 -2.03
CA PHE A 155 -4.93 -10.66 -2.99
C PHE A 155 -5.93 -9.57 -3.36
N LEU A 156 -5.63 -8.33 -3.02
CA LEU A 156 -6.50 -7.15 -3.20
C LEU A 156 -5.97 -6.34 -4.39
N ASP A 157 -6.51 -6.57 -5.57
CA ASP A 157 -6.10 -5.93 -6.82
C ASP A 157 -4.57 -5.95 -6.97
N ALA A 158 -4.01 -7.15 -6.80
CA ALA A 158 -2.60 -7.35 -6.50
C ALA A 158 -1.72 -7.34 -7.76
N SER A 159 -0.50 -6.85 -7.61
CA SER A 159 0.51 -6.85 -8.67
C SER A 159 0.92 -8.27 -9.06
N HIS A 160 1.22 -8.42 -10.34
CA HIS A 160 1.71 -9.66 -10.95
C HIS A 160 3.17 -9.47 -11.40
N PRO A 161 4.05 -10.46 -11.25
CA PRO A 161 5.45 -10.31 -11.67
C PRO A 161 5.65 -9.93 -13.13
N ASP A 162 4.71 -10.27 -14.01
CA ASP A 162 4.82 -10.01 -15.45
C ASP A 162 3.98 -8.79 -15.88
N GLN A 163 3.50 -7.98 -14.94
CA GLN A 163 2.58 -6.89 -15.26
C GLN A 163 3.19 -5.81 -16.16
N VAL A 164 4.47 -5.52 -16.03
CA VAL A 164 5.12 -4.46 -16.82
C VAL A 164 4.97 -4.76 -18.32
N GLU A 165 5.33 -5.99 -18.71
CA GLU A 165 5.23 -6.44 -20.11
C GLU A 165 3.76 -6.58 -20.54
N ALA A 166 2.94 -7.25 -19.71
CA ALA A 166 1.55 -7.56 -20.07
C ALA A 166 0.68 -6.30 -20.24
N LEU A 167 1.00 -5.22 -19.51
CA LEU A 167 0.24 -3.97 -19.56
C LEU A 167 0.84 -2.95 -20.53
N GLY A 168 1.94 -3.28 -21.20
CA GLY A 168 2.61 -2.37 -22.14
C GLY A 168 3.27 -1.18 -21.46
N MET A 169 3.66 -1.33 -20.19
CA MET A 169 4.30 -0.24 -19.44
C MET A 169 5.79 -0.19 -19.78
N GLY A 170 6.17 0.79 -20.59
CA GLY A 170 7.56 0.94 -21.05
C GLY A 170 8.47 1.67 -20.05
N GLU A 171 9.76 1.69 -20.35
CA GLU A 171 10.79 2.35 -19.52
C GLU A 171 10.54 3.84 -19.32
N ASN A 172 9.88 4.49 -20.27
CA ASN A 172 9.59 5.93 -20.20
C ASN A 172 8.67 6.32 -19.04
N SER A 173 7.89 5.37 -18.53
CA SER A 173 7.02 5.62 -17.38
C SER A 173 7.81 5.90 -16.10
N THR A 174 8.99 5.32 -15.96
CA THR A 174 9.83 5.48 -14.77
C THR A 174 10.42 6.90 -14.69
N GLU A 175 10.96 7.43 -15.80
CA GLU A 175 11.54 8.77 -15.83
C GLU A 175 10.50 9.86 -15.53
N ALA A 176 9.30 9.70 -16.07
CA ALA A 176 8.21 10.64 -15.80
C ALA A 176 7.81 10.62 -14.32
N LEU A 177 7.73 9.42 -13.74
CA LEU A 177 7.42 9.26 -12.31
C LEU A 177 8.51 9.87 -11.42
N GLU A 178 9.79 9.62 -11.73
CA GLU A 178 10.91 10.19 -10.99
C GLU A 178 10.88 11.72 -11.01
N THR A 179 10.54 12.30 -12.16
CA THR A 179 10.41 13.75 -12.31
C THR A 179 9.27 14.28 -11.43
N GLN A 180 8.09 13.63 -11.48
CA GLN A 180 6.93 14.03 -10.68
C GLN A 180 7.26 13.99 -9.17
N VAL A 181 7.91 12.93 -8.72
CA VAL A 181 8.28 12.79 -7.31
C VAL A 181 9.32 13.83 -6.90
N SER A 182 10.30 14.13 -7.77
CA SER A 182 11.29 15.15 -7.49
C SER A 182 10.63 16.53 -7.31
N VAL A 183 9.68 16.87 -8.19
CA VAL A 183 8.90 18.11 -8.06
C VAL A 183 8.09 18.10 -6.77
N LEU A 184 7.42 16.99 -6.46
CA LEU A 184 6.62 16.87 -5.24
C LEU A 184 7.49 17.07 -3.98
N LYS A 185 8.70 16.49 -3.95
CA LYS A 185 9.64 16.69 -2.83
C LYS A 185 10.02 18.16 -2.67
N VAL A 186 10.25 18.88 -3.78
CA VAL A 186 10.52 20.32 -3.72
C VAL A 186 9.32 21.06 -3.10
N LEU A 187 8.10 20.72 -3.55
CA LEU A 187 6.88 21.34 -3.01
C LEU A 187 6.70 21.04 -1.51
N MET A 188 7.02 19.82 -1.08
CA MET A 188 6.99 19.43 0.33
C MET A 188 8.01 20.25 1.16
N ASN A 189 9.25 20.32 0.69
CA ASN A 189 10.31 21.07 1.37
C ASN A 189 10.00 22.57 1.48
N LEU A 190 9.25 23.12 0.53
CA LEU A 190 8.78 24.52 0.55
C LEU A 190 7.47 24.68 1.36
N GLY A 191 6.93 23.59 1.91
CA GLY A 191 5.68 23.58 2.67
C GLY A 191 4.43 23.76 1.82
N LEU A 192 4.56 23.74 0.49
CA LEU A 192 3.44 24.05 -0.42
C LEU A 192 2.37 22.95 -0.41
N THR A 193 2.76 21.71 -0.09
CA THR A 193 1.79 20.61 0.05
C THR A 193 0.83 20.83 1.22
N ARG A 194 1.19 21.66 2.21
CA ARG A 194 0.29 21.99 3.31
C ARG A 194 -0.84 22.94 2.89
N LEU A 195 -0.68 23.60 1.74
CA LEU A 195 -1.74 24.43 1.15
C LEU A 195 -2.63 23.61 0.21
N TYR A 196 -2.04 22.66 -0.49
CA TYR A 196 -2.75 21.72 -1.37
C TYR A 196 -1.90 20.46 -1.49
N ASN A 197 -2.46 19.34 -1.08
CA ASN A 197 -1.75 18.05 -1.09
C ASN A 197 -2.28 17.16 -2.22
N PRO A 198 -1.55 17.03 -3.32
CA PRO A 198 -2.01 16.19 -4.44
C PRO A 198 -2.08 14.69 -4.09
N LEU A 199 -1.34 14.23 -3.07
CA LEU A 199 -1.36 12.82 -2.66
C LEU A 199 -2.69 12.42 -2.01
N THR A 200 -3.44 13.40 -1.49
CA THR A 200 -4.73 13.14 -0.85
C THR A 200 -5.92 13.52 -1.73
N ALA A 201 -5.64 14.15 -2.88
CA ALA A 201 -6.69 14.53 -3.82
C ALA A 201 -7.41 13.28 -4.33
N GLY A 202 -8.72 13.26 -4.19
CA GLY A 202 -9.54 12.11 -4.62
C GLY A 202 -9.69 10.98 -3.60
N LEU A 203 -9.01 11.05 -2.46
CA LEU A 203 -9.27 10.12 -1.36
C LEU A 203 -10.55 10.55 -0.63
N PRO A 204 -11.41 9.61 -0.23
CA PRO A 204 -12.65 9.94 0.47
C PRO A 204 -12.39 10.19 1.96
N LEU A 205 -11.57 11.21 2.26
CA LEU A 205 -11.15 11.50 3.65
C LEU A 205 -12.31 11.82 4.57
N ASP A 206 -13.40 12.32 4.01
CA ASP A 206 -14.63 12.61 4.76
C ASP A 206 -15.32 11.35 5.30
N GLN A 207 -14.99 10.18 4.79
CA GLN A 207 -15.51 8.90 5.31
C GLN A 207 -14.73 8.43 6.56
N PHE A 208 -13.47 8.86 6.73
CA PHE A 208 -12.60 8.35 7.80
C PHE A 208 -12.85 9.11 9.11
N PRO A 209 -12.63 8.46 10.27
CA PRO A 209 -12.61 9.17 11.56
C PRO A 209 -11.55 10.28 11.56
N ALA A 210 -11.81 11.37 12.28
CA ALA A 210 -10.95 12.55 12.28
C ALA A 210 -9.51 12.25 12.71
N ASP A 211 -9.33 11.39 13.71
CA ASP A 211 -7.99 11.00 14.18
C ASP A 211 -7.21 10.19 13.13
N VAL A 212 -7.91 9.38 12.34
CA VAL A 212 -7.29 8.62 11.22
C VAL A 212 -6.89 9.58 10.10
N VAL A 213 -7.74 10.58 9.81
CA VAL A 213 -7.40 11.63 8.84
C VAL A 213 -6.15 12.39 9.31
N ASP A 214 -6.10 12.78 10.59
CA ASP A 214 -4.94 13.48 11.16
C ASP A 214 -3.65 12.61 11.04
N GLN A 215 -3.76 11.33 11.35
CA GLN A 215 -2.65 10.37 11.20
C GLN A 215 -2.16 10.31 9.76
N PHE A 216 -3.08 10.16 8.81
CA PHE A 216 -2.77 10.08 7.39
C PHE A 216 -2.10 11.36 6.90
N LEU A 217 -2.72 12.52 7.21
CA LEU A 217 -2.22 13.82 6.75
C LEU A 217 -0.87 14.17 7.37
N SER A 218 -0.63 13.81 8.63
CA SER A 218 0.64 14.16 9.29
C SER A 218 1.85 13.55 8.55
N LYS A 219 1.68 12.38 7.93
CA LYS A 219 2.74 11.69 7.21
C LYS A 219 2.77 12.01 5.71
N SER A 220 1.68 12.53 5.15
CA SER A 220 1.59 12.78 3.70
C SER A 220 2.39 14.00 3.23
N HIS A 221 2.95 14.79 4.15
CA HIS A 221 3.76 15.96 3.83
C HIS A 221 5.26 15.74 4.02
N ASP A 222 5.68 14.51 4.33
CA ASP A 222 7.06 14.19 4.67
C ASP A 222 7.85 13.84 3.41
N PRO A 223 8.86 14.63 3.02
CA PRO A 223 9.65 14.35 1.81
C PRO A 223 10.50 13.07 1.94
N ASP A 224 10.80 12.60 3.14
CA ASP A 224 11.55 11.36 3.32
C ASP A 224 10.66 10.15 3.00
N ILE A 225 9.40 10.20 3.31
CA ILE A 225 8.43 9.19 2.86
C ILE A 225 8.35 9.13 1.33
N UNK A 226 8.42 10.05 0.64
CA UNK A 226 8.46 10.10 -0.64
C UNK A 226 9.55 9.52 -1.15
N SER A 227 10.72 9.79 -0.56
CA SER A 227 12.00 9.14 -0.95
C SER A 227 11.95 7.63 -0.74
N ALA A 228 11.43 7.17 0.40
CA ALA A 228 11.27 5.74 0.70
C ALA A 228 10.36 5.05 -0.32
N ALA A 229 9.25 5.70 -0.69
CA ALA A 229 8.34 5.17 -1.70
C ALA A 229 9.02 5.02 -3.07
N MET A 230 9.84 5.99 -3.46
CA MET A 230 10.61 5.92 -4.71
C MET A 230 11.68 4.83 -4.69
N ALA A 231 12.30 4.63 -3.54
CA ALA A 231 13.28 3.54 -3.38
C ALA A 231 12.62 2.16 -3.55
N GLU A 232 11.37 2.00 -3.08
CA GLU A 232 10.59 0.78 -3.35
C GLU A 232 10.34 0.59 -4.84
N MET A 233 9.96 1.66 -5.54
CA MET A 233 9.70 1.59 -6.98
C MET A 233 10.98 1.29 -7.77
N ALA A 234 12.12 1.80 -7.33
CA ALA A 234 13.41 1.52 -7.98
C ALA A 234 13.79 0.04 -7.89
N ASP A 235 13.43 -0.64 -6.81
CA ASP A 235 13.72 -2.07 -6.59
C ASP A 235 12.63 -2.99 -7.16
N ILE A 236 11.60 -2.45 -7.81
CA ILE A 236 10.41 -3.23 -8.20
C ILE A 236 10.73 -4.37 -9.17
N ASN A 237 11.64 -4.17 -10.11
CA ASN A 237 12.01 -5.21 -11.07
C ASN A 237 12.69 -6.38 -10.36
N GLY A 238 13.59 -6.11 -9.42
CA GLY A 238 14.21 -7.14 -8.60
C GLY A 238 13.20 -7.91 -7.76
N ALA A 239 12.24 -7.19 -7.17
CA ALA A 239 11.16 -7.79 -6.40
C ALA A 239 10.29 -8.71 -7.28
N MET A 240 9.97 -8.28 -8.50
CA MET A 240 9.19 -9.09 -9.45
C MET A 240 9.96 -10.37 -9.85
N ASP A 241 11.27 -10.25 -10.11
CA ASP A 241 12.11 -11.42 -10.43
C ASP A 241 12.13 -12.43 -9.29
N GLN A 242 12.20 -11.96 -8.06
CA GLN A 242 12.12 -12.83 -6.88
C GLN A 242 10.76 -13.54 -6.82
N ALA A 243 9.66 -12.82 -7.06
CA ALA A 243 8.30 -13.37 -6.98
C ALA A 243 8.00 -14.38 -8.10
N ARG A 244 8.66 -14.30 -9.25
CA ARG A 244 8.51 -15.26 -10.35
C ARG A 244 8.91 -16.68 -9.95
N LYS A 245 9.72 -16.83 -8.91
CA LYS A 245 10.13 -18.15 -8.39
C LYS A 245 8.96 -18.92 -7.78
N THR A 246 7.98 -18.20 -7.22
CA THR A 246 6.80 -18.81 -6.60
C THR A 246 5.79 -19.22 -7.67
N ARG A 247 5.73 -20.52 -7.94
CA ARG A 247 4.91 -21.10 -9.01
C ARG A 247 3.59 -21.70 -8.52
N SER A 248 3.46 -21.94 -7.23
CA SER A 248 2.26 -22.55 -6.68
C SER A 248 2.20 -22.35 -5.16
N PHE A 249 0.99 -22.23 -4.65
CA PHE A 249 0.70 -22.29 -3.22
C PHE A 249 0.06 -23.63 -2.81
N GLY A 250 0.08 -24.62 -3.73
CA GLY A 250 -0.53 -25.92 -3.46
C GLY A 250 -2.03 -25.82 -3.23
N SER A 251 -2.48 -26.22 -2.07
CA SER A 251 -3.90 -26.13 -1.65
C SER A 251 -4.16 -25.05 -0.60
N MET A 252 -3.23 -24.12 -0.40
CA MET A 252 -3.45 -22.98 0.51
C MET A 252 -4.66 -22.18 0.03
N PRO A 253 -5.67 -21.91 0.88
CA PRO A 253 -6.82 -21.14 0.43
C PRO A 253 -6.44 -19.71 0.07
N ILE A 254 -6.82 -19.27 -1.14
CA ILE A 254 -6.59 -17.91 -1.58
C ILE A 254 -7.88 -17.29 -2.14
N VAL A 255 -8.00 -15.98 -2.04
CA VAL A 255 -8.99 -15.21 -2.78
C VAL A 255 -8.29 -14.08 -3.53
N VAL A 256 -8.66 -13.89 -4.79
CA VAL A 256 -8.18 -12.79 -5.62
C VAL A 256 -9.35 -11.85 -5.82
N ILE A 257 -9.25 -10.65 -5.27
CA ILE A 257 -10.30 -9.63 -5.27
C ILE A 257 -9.82 -8.51 -6.20
N THR A 258 -10.46 -8.36 -7.33
CA THR A 258 -10.04 -7.43 -8.38
C THR A 258 -10.97 -6.22 -8.42
N ALA A 259 -10.38 -5.03 -8.45
CA ALA A 259 -11.09 -3.78 -8.70
C ALA A 259 -11.55 -3.76 -10.16
N ALA A 260 -12.84 -3.58 -10.39
CA ALA A 260 -13.41 -3.78 -11.71
C ALA A 260 -14.26 -2.61 -12.22
N GLN A 261 -14.12 -1.43 -11.58
CA GLN A 261 -14.72 -0.23 -12.14
C GLN A 261 -14.02 0.09 -13.47
N PRO A 262 -14.78 0.38 -14.54
CA PRO A 262 -14.14 0.70 -15.82
C PRO A 262 -13.16 1.88 -15.71
N ILE A 263 -12.00 1.73 -16.32
CA ILE A 263 -10.98 2.77 -16.33
C ILE A 263 -11.45 3.90 -17.27
N GLY A 264 -11.53 5.11 -16.74
CA GLY A 264 -11.96 6.28 -17.50
C GLY A 264 -10.90 6.78 -18.49
N GLU A 265 -11.33 7.55 -19.47
CA GLU A 265 -10.40 8.23 -20.40
C GLU A 265 -9.48 9.17 -19.62
N GLY A 266 -8.22 9.22 -20.00
CA GLY A 266 -7.22 10.11 -19.39
C GLY A 266 -6.70 9.66 -18.02
N VAL A 267 -7.11 8.48 -17.55
CA VAL A 267 -6.60 7.93 -16.29
C VAL A 267 -5.23 7.27 -16.50
N LEU A 268 -5.04 6.63 -17.66
CA LEU A 268 -3.78 5.97 -18.01
C LEU A 268 -2.85 6.93 -18.78
N PRO A 269 -1.55 6.66 -18.77
CA PRO A 269 -0.62 7.39 -19.62
C PRO A 269 -1.01 7.36 -21.13
N ASP A 270 -0.62 8.38 -21.85
CA ASP A 270 -0.88 8.48 -23.29
C ASP A 270 -0.36 7.23 -24.01
N GLY A 271 -1.18 6.70 -24.91
CA GLY A 271 -0.83 5.54 -25.72
C GLY A 271 -1.33 4.22 -25.19
N LEU A 272 -1.85 4.17 -23.97
CA LEU A 272 -2.45 2.95 -23.41
C LEU A 272 -3.98 3.00 -23.57
N ASP A 273 -4.56 1.95 -24.13
CA ASP A 273 -6.01 1.81 -24.27
C ASP A 273 -6.61 1.29 -22.96
N PRO A 274 -7.54 2.02 -22.32
CA PRO A 274 -8.09 1.62 -21.03
C PRO A 274 -8.76 0.25 -21.02
N THR A 275 -9.46 -0.10 -22.11
CA THR A 275 -10.14 -1.40 -22.19
C THR A 275 -9.13 -2.55 -22.29
N ALA A 276 -8.17 -2.42 -23.19
CA ALA A 276 -7.13 -3.45 -23.36
C ALA A 276 -6.28 -3.59 -22.09
N PHE A 277 -5.97 -2.48 -21.43
CA PHE A 277 -5.24 -2.49 -20.16
C PHE A 277 -6.03 -3.26 -19.10
N GLN A 278 -7.33 -2.95 -18.95
CA GLN A 278 -8.17 -3.62 -17.95
C GLN A 278 -8.33 -5.11 -18.24
N GLU A 279 -8.47 -5.51 -19.50
CA GLU A 279 -8.54 -6.93 -19.89
C GLU A 279 -7.25 -7.67 -19.56
N SER A 280 -6.12 -7.06 -19.84
CA SER A 280 -4.80 -7.60 -19.47
C SER A 280 -4.67 -7.74 -17.96
N TRP A 281 -5.09 -6.71 -17.21
CA TRP A 281 -5.09 -6.75 -15.75
C TRP A 281 -5.93 -7.92 -15.23
N PHE A 282 -7.14 -8.11 -15.76
CA PHE A 282 -8.01 -9.23 -15.37
C PHE A 282 -7.37 -10.59 -15.69
N THR A 283 -6.61 -10.67 -16.78
CA THR A 283 -5.89 -11.90 -17.14
C THR A 283 -4.80 -12.21 -16.11
N LEU A 284 -4.04 -11.20 -15.69
CA LEU A 284 -3.03 -11.34 -14.64
C LEU A 284 -3.67 -11.76 -13.30
N GLN A 285 -4.85 -11.21 -12.97
CA GLN A 285 -5.54 -11.59 -11.73
C GLN A 285 -6.02 -13.05 -11.78
N ARG A 286 -6.46 -13.53 -12.95
CA ARG A 286 -6.80 -14.95 -13.13
C ARG A 286 -5.58 -15.84 -12.98
N ASP A 287 -4.41 -15.39 -13.45
CA ASP A 287 -3.17 -16.13 -13.29
C ASP A 287 -2.79 -16.26 -11.80
N ILE A 288 -2.94 -15.16 -11.03
CA ILE A 288 -2.74 -15.23 -9.56
C ILE A 288 -3.67 -16.28 -8.95
N ALA A 289 -4.94 -16.31 -9.38
CA ALA A 289 -5.90 -17.31 -8.87
C ALA A 289 -5.47 -18.74 -9.21
N GLY A 290 -4.75 -18.93 -10.32
CA GLY A 290 -4.19 -20.23 -10.70
C GLY A 290 -3.07 -20.76 -9.81
N LEU A 291 -2.55 -19.94 -8.88
CA LEU A 291 -1.45 -20.36 -7.99
C LEU A 291 -1.90 -21.37 -6.91
N SER A 292 -3.20 -21.52 -6.69
CA SER A 292 -3.69 -22.48 -5.70
C SER A 292 -4.85 -23.30 -6.25
N SER A 293 -4.92 -24.57 -5.85
CA SER A 293 -6.07 -25.43 -6.18
C SER A 293 -7.32 -25.07 -5.34
N ASP A 294 -7.16 -24.32 -4.22
CA ASP A 294 -8.29 -23.76 -3.45
C ASP A 294 -8.30 -22.25 -3.60
N SER A 295 -8.79 -21.79 -4.74
CA SER A 295 -8.83 -20.37 -5.06
C SER A 295 -10.23 -19.91 -5.44
N LYS A 296 -10.47 -18.61 -5.25
CA LYS A 296 -11.67 -17.90 -5.67
C LYS A 296 -11.24 -16.58 -6.29
N HIS A 297 -11.79 -16.22 -7.44
CA HIS A 297 -11.55 -14.90 -8.07
C HIS A 297 -12.87 -14.13 -8.09
N VAL A 298 -12.87 -12.91 -7.58
CA VAL A 298 -14.07 -12.05 -7.51
C VAL A 298 -13.74 -10.65 -8.04
N LEU A 299 -14.77 -9.99 -8.59
CA LEU A 299 -14.67 -8.63 -9.13
C LEU A 299 -15.56 -7.71 -8.30
N ILE A 300 -14.99 -6.63 -7.75
CA ILE A 300 -15.77 -5.57 -7.10
C ILE A 300 -15.97 -4.45 -8.13
N LYS A 301 -17.15 -4.38 -8.71
CA LYS A 301 -17.47 -3.53 -9.87
C LYS A 301 -17.46 -2.04 -9.53
N SER A 302 -17.65 -1.68 -8.28
CA SER A 302 -17.64 -0.29 -7.80
C SER A 302 -16.24 0.22 -7.46
N ALA A 303 -15.23 -0.66 -7.43
CA ALA A 303 -13.90 -0.33 -6.95
C ALA A 303 -12.95 0.05 -8.09
N THR A 304 -12.21 1.12 -7.88
CA THR A 304 -10.94 1.39 -8.56
C THR A 304 -9.81 0.79 -7.72
N HIS A 305 -8.59 0.79 -8.26
CA HIS A 305 -7.40 0.28 -7.56
C HIS A 305 -7.31 0.78 -6.11
N MET A 306 -7.37 2.10 -5.92
CA MET A 306 -7.25 2.67 -4.56
C MET A 306 -8.56 2.60 -3.78
N SER A 307 -9.71 2.82 -4.42
CA SER A 307 -10.98 2.81 -3.69
C SER A 307 -11.37 1.43 -3.18
N LEU A 308 -10.72 0.37 -3.67
CA LEU A 308 -10.89 -0.98 -3.12
C LEU A 308 -10.59 -1.03 -1.62
N VAL A 309 -9.62 -0.24 -1.18
CA VAL A 309 -9.16 -0.25 0.23
C VAL A 309 -9.49 1.04 0.97
N THR A 310 -9.70 2.17 0.25
CA THR A 310 -9.95 3.48 0.89
C THR A 310 -11.43 3.86 0.95
N ASP A 311 -12.28 3.28 0.11
CA ASP A 311 -13.74 3.50 0.20
C ASP A 311 -14.33 2.46 1.14
N LYS A 312 -15.08 2.92 2.14
CA LYS A 312 -15.62 2.05 3.19
C LYS A 312 -16.44 0.88 2.64
N ARG A 313 -17.33 1.13 1.68
CA ARG A 313 -18.20 0.10 1.13
C ARG A 313 -17.41 -0.99 0.39
N ASN A 314 -16.42 -0.58 -0.40
CA ASN A 314 -15.57 -1.52 -1.15
C ASN A 314 -14.70 -2.34 -0.19
N ALA A 315 -14.12 -1.69 0.82
CA ALA A 315 -13.29 -2.37 1.83
C ALA A 315 -14.13 -3.36 2.67
N ASP A 316 -15.37 -2.99 3.01
CA ASP A 316 -16.30 -3.89 3.73
C ASP A 316 -16.65 -5.11 2.88
N GLU A 317 -16.87 -4.93 1.57
CA GLU A 317 -17.13 -6.04 0.66
C GLU A 317 -15.90 -6.96 0.56
N ALA A 318 -14.70 -6.39 0.41
CA ALA A 318 -13.44 -7.14 0.38
C ALA A 318 -13.23 -7.92 1.69
N ALA A 319 -13.51 -7.30 2.85
CA ALA A 319 -13.41 -7.97 4.16
C ALA A 319 -14.28 -9.23 4.24
N GLY A 320 -15.44 -9.20 3.59
CA GLY A 320 -16.31 -10.39 3.52
C GLY A 320 -15.59 -11.59 2.91
N TYR A 321 -14.87 -11.37 1.83
CA TYR A 321 -14.09 -12.44 1.17
C TYR A 321 -12.88 -12.86 1.99
N VAL A 322 -12.23 -11.94 2.72
CA VAL A 322 -11.13 -12.29 3.63
C VAL A 322 -11.65 -13.23 4.73
N ARG A 323 -12.87 -12.99 5.25
CA ARG A 323 -13.48 -13.89 6.28
C ARG A 323 -13.70 -15.31 5.75
N GLU A 324 -14.00 -15.46 4.45
CA GLU A 324 -14.10 -16.82 3.85
C GLU A 324 -12.75 -17.54 3.94
N ILE A 325 -11.65 -16.83 3.66
CA ILE A 325 -10.30 -17.41 3.78
C ILE A 325 -9.96 -17.76 5.25
N LEU A 326 -10.29 -16.87 6.18
CA LEU A 326 -10.07 -17.15 7.62
C LEU A 326 -10.76 -18.45 8.05
N THR A 327 -12.00 -18.65 7.60
CA THR A 327 -12.79 -19.84 7.94
C THR A 327 -12.17 -21.12 7.36
N LYS A 328 -11.72 -21.07 6.11
CA LYS A 328 -11.03 -22.19 5.44
C LYS A 328 -9.70 -22.51 6.12
N SER A 329 -8.91 -21.47 6.42
CA SER A 329 -7.59 -21.61 7.06
C SER A 329 -7.70 -22.24 8.44
N LYS A 330 -8.74 -21.94 9.22
CA LYS A 330 -8.99 -22.56 10.51
C LYS A 330 -9.20 -24.08 10.37
N LYS A 331 -10.00 -24.50 9.39
CA LYS A 331 -10.26 -25.93 9.15
C LYS A 331 -8.97 -26.68 8.84
N LEU A 332 -8.10 -26.09 8.03
CA LEU A 332 -6.82 -26.72 7.68
C LEU A 332 -5.91 -26.85 8.91
N ALA A 333 -5.83 -25.81 9.74
CA ALA A 333 -5.01 -25.85 10.95
C ALA A 333 -5.46 -26.98 11.89
N MET A 334 -6.77 -27.19 12.05
CA MET A 334 -7.31 -28.27 12.90
C MET A 334 -7.05 -29.69 12.35
N LEU A 335 -6.82 -29.82 11.04
CA LEU A 335 -6.51 -31.11 10.42
C LEU A 335 -5.04 -31.49 10.52
N THR A 336 -4.18 -30.53 10.87
CA THR A 336 -2.72 -30.72 10.97
C THR A 336 -2.23 -30.87 12.42
N GLU A 337 -3.13 -30.67 13.40
CA GLU A 337 -2.91 -30.96 14.82
C GLU A 337 -3.29 -32.42 15.14
#